data_023b80e384422a6db537b75a6a532466
#
_entry.id   023b80e384422a6db537b75a6a532466
#
_cell.length_a   1.000
_cell.length_b   1.000
_cell.length_c   1.000
_cell.angle_alpha   90.00
_cell.angle_beta   90.00
_cell.angle_gamma   90.00
#
_symmetry.space_group_name_H-M   'P 1'
#
loop_
_entity.id
_entity.type
_entity.pdbx_description
1 polymer ?
#
loop_
_entity_poly.entity_id
_entity_poly.type
_entity_poly.pdbx_seq_one_letter_code
_entity_poly.pdbx_strand_id
1 'polypeptide(L)'
;VLARSVSGGFQSSVPLVLGVALGDLLWPLVALMGVSYLILIYSDILIIFSYLASIILILMGLVLVVRSKNLFGEESSLTKPGVWAGFTAGFSAVLANPKASLFYMTLLPNFFNFDKLNSVDIVTICCLSAIVPMLGNLILAIAVDKMRNFLSSPLAIKKTNIFSGIALILVGLIISF
;
A
#
# COMPACT_ATOMS: atom_id res chain seq x y z
N VAL A 1 2.24 1.16 8.09
CA VAL A 1 1.81 2.16 9.09
C VAL A 1 1.48 1.47 10.40
N LEU A 2 0.45 0.61 10.44
CA LEU A 2 -0.10 0.00 11.66
C LEU A 2 0.98 -0.67 12.53
N ALA A 3 1.78 -1.58 11.96
CA ALA A 3 2.84 -2.27 12.69
C ALA A 3 3.84 -1.30 13.34
N ARG A 4 4.21 -0.24 12.63
CA ARG A 4 5.18 0.74 13.12
C ARG A 4 4.59 1.67 14.19
N SER A 5 3.30 2.02 14.08
CA SER A 5 2.60 2.78 15.12
C SER A 5 2.44 1.98 16.41
N VAL A 6 2.17 0.67 16.31
CA VAL A 6 2.09 -0.22 17.49
C VAL A 6 3.45 -0.36 18.15
N SER A 7 4.52 -0.57 17.39
CA SER A 7 5.87 -0.83 17.94
C SER A 7 6.56 0.42 18.47
N GLY A 8 6.46 1.55 17.75
CA GLY A 8 7.24 2.76 18.05
C GLY A 8 6.43 4.06 18.17
N GLY A 9 5.10 3.97 18.15
CA GLY A 9 4.20 5.12 18.27
C GLY A 9 4.09 5.95 16.98
N PHE A 10 3.34 7.05 17.06
CA PHE A 10 3.07 7.94 15.94
C PHE A 10 4.35 8.44 15.26
N GLN A 11 5.30 8.98 16.05
CA GLN A 11 6.53 9.57 15.50
C GLN A 11 7.36 8.58 14.68
N SER A 12 7.38 7.31 15.05
CA SER A 12 8.11 6.28 14.31
C SER A 12 7.44 5.95 12.97
N SER A 13 6.14 6.20 12.83
CA SER A 13 5.36 5.93 11.63
C SER A 13 5.44 7.04 10.60
N VAL A 14 5.72 8.28 11.00
CA VAL A 14 5.78 9.44 10.10
C VAL A 14 6.74 9.22 8.91
N PRO A 15 8.00 8.77 9.12
CA PRO A 15 8.90 8.53 7.99
C PRO A 15 8.36 7.49 7.00
N LEU A 16 7.71 6.45 7.50
CA LEU A 16 7.09 5.43 6.64
C LEU A 16 5.94 6.02 5.83
N VAL A 17 5.10 6.84 6.43
CA VAL A 17 3.99 7.52 5.75
C VAL A 17 4.51 8.46 4.66
N LEU A 18 5.61 9.18 4.91
CA LEU A 18 6.25 10.03 3.90
C LEU A 18 6.83 9.21 2.75
N GLY A 19 7.41 8.04 3.04
CA GLY A 19 7.88 7.12 2.00
C GLY A 19 6.73 6.60 1.14
N VAL A 20 5.61 6.21 1.75
CA VAL A 20 4.38 5.81 1.04
C VAL A 20 3.88 6.94 0.16
N ALA A 21 3.77 8.17 0.68
CA ALA A 21 3.28 9.32 -0.08
C ALA A 21 4.14 9.63 -1.31
N LEU A 22 5.47 9.51 -1.20
CA LEU A 22 6.35 9.66 -2.34
C LEU A 22 6.15 8.54 -3.38
N GLY A 23 5.93 7.31 -2.95
CA GLY A 23 5.60 6.20 -3.84
C GLY A 23 4.26 6.41 -4.55
N ASP A 24 3.25 6.87 -3.82
CA ASP A 24 1.92 7.18 -4.36
C ASP A 24 1.94 8.35 -5.36
N LEU A 25 2.91 9.25 -5.28
CA LEU A 25 3.13 10.31 -6.26
C LEU A 25 3.74 9.79 -7.56
N LEU A 26 4.58 8.77 -7.50
CA LEU A 26 5.26 8.23 -8.67
C LEU A 26 4.33 7.46 -9.60
N TRP A 27 3.38 6.67 -9.07
CA TRP A 27 2.51 5.84 -9.90
C TRP A 27 1.65 6.62 -10.89
N PRO A 28 0.92 7.69 -10.50
CA PRO A 28 0.20 8.49 -11.46
C PRO A 28 1.12 9.19 -12.46
N LEU A 29 2.32 9.60 -12.06
CA LEU A 29 3.32 10.16 -12.97
C LEU A 29 3.72 9.16 -14.05
N VAL A 30 4.05 7.93 -13.66
CA VAL A 30 4.38 6.84 -14.59
C VAL A 30 3.19 6.52 -15.52
N ALA A 31 1.98 6.47 -14.97
CA ALA A 31 0.77 6.25 -15.77
C ALA A 31 0.55 7.37 -16.80
N LEU A 32 0.70 8.63 -16.39
CA LEU A 32 0.53 9.81 -17.26
C LEU A 32 1.65 9.95 -18.31
N MET A 33 2.85 9.43 -18.06
CA MET A 33 3.96 9.42 -19.03
C MET A 33 3.79 8.41 -20.17
N GLY A 34 2.63 7.77 -20.29
CA GLY A 34 2.30 6.94 -21.45
C GLY A 34 2.50 5.43 -21.27
N VAL A 35 2.86 4.96 -20.09
CA VAL A 35 2.86 3.49 -19.81
C VAL A 35 1.45 2.91 -19.97
N SER A 36 0.42 3.70 -19.68
CA SER A 36 -0.98 3.36 -19.94
C SER A 36 -1.25 3.06 -21.45
N TYR A 37 -0.56 3.72 -22.35
CA TYR A 37 -0.68 3.48 -23.79
C TYR A 37 -0.11 2.11 -24.19
N LEU A 38 1.00 1.71 -23.57
CA LEU A 38 1.58 0.37 -23.78
C LEU A 38 0.64 -0.74 -23.31
N ILE A 39 -0.06 -0.51 -22.20
CA ILE A 39 -1.02 -1.46 -21.63
C ILE A 39 -2.27 -1.57 -22.51
N LEU A 40 -2.74 -0.48 -23.13
CA LEU A 40 -3.85 -0.51 -24.07
C LEU A 40 -3.54 -1.30 -25.35
N ILE A 41 -2.27 -1.32 -25.79
CA ILE A 41 -1.83 -2.09 -26.95
C ILE A 41 -1.66 -3.59 -26.60
N TYR A 42 -1.28 -3.89 -25.37
CA TYR A 42 -1.04 -5.24 -24.89
C TYR A 42 -2.01 -5.59 -23.75
N SER A 43 -3.29 -5.77 -24.09
CA SER A 43 -4.35 -6.12 -23.10
C SER A 43 -4.01 -7.37 -22.27
N ASP A 44 -3.27 -8.33 -22.82
CA ASP A 44 -2.85 -9.54 -22.14
C ASP A 44 -1.92 -9.28 -20.94
N ILE A 45 -1.18 -8.18 -20.96
CA ILE A 45 -0.34 -7.76 -19.83
C ILE A 45 -1.19 -7.48 -18.59
N LEU A 46 -2.36 -6.88 -18.74
CA LEU A 46 -3.28 -6.60 -17.63
C LEU A 46 -3.78 -7.88 -16.96
N ILE A 47 -4.08 -8.88 -17.76
CA ILE A 47 -4.50 -10.19 -17.27
C ILE A 47 -3.39 -10.84 -16.44
N ILE A 48 -2.16 -10.83 -16.96
CA ILE A 48 -0.98 -11.34 -16.25
C ILE A 48 -0.77 -10.60 -14.92
N PHE A 49 -0.85 -9.27 -14.92
CA PHE A 49 -0.71 -8.47 -13.70
C PHE A 49 -1.81 -8.75 -12.67
N SER A 50 -3.05 -8.96 -13.12
CA SER A 50 -4.16 -9.32 -12.22
C SER A 50 -3.93 -10.67 -11.54
N TYR A 51 -3.49 -11.68 -12.27
CA TYR A 51 -3.15 -12.98 -11.69
C TYR A 51 -1.96 -12.90 -10.73
N LEU A 52 -0.91 -12.16 -11.08
CA LEU A 52 0.23 -11.94 -10.19
C LEU A 52 -0.19 -11.24 -8.90
N ALA A 53 -1.02 -10.18 -9.00
CA ALA A 53 -1.55 -9.49 -7.85
C ALA A 53 -2.39 -10.40 -6.94
N SER A 54 -3.26 -11.22 -7.54
CA SER A 54 -4.06 -12.21 -6.84
C SER A 54 -3.19 -13.21 -6.08
N ILE A 55 -2.20 -13.80 -6.73
CA ILE A 55 -1.27 -14.77 -6.12
C ILE A 55 -0.53 -14.12 -4.94
N ILE A 56 -0.01 -12.91 -5.12
CA ILE A 56 0.71 -12.18 -4.06
C ILE A 56 -0.20 -11.93 -2.86
N LEU A 57 -1.44 -11.47 -3.08
CA LEU A 57 -2.40 -11.20 -2.01
C LEU A 57 -2.77 -12.48 -1.24
N ILE A 58 -3.00 -13.59 -1.95
CA ILE A 58 -3.29 -14.87 -1.32
C ILE A 58 -2.09 -15.34 -0.48
N LEU A 59 -0.88 -15.29 -1.03
CA LEU A 59 0.34 -15.67 -0.30
C LEU A 59 0.56 -14.79 0.94
N MET A 60 0.39 -13.48 0.82
CA MET A 60 0.47 -12.56 1.96
C MET A 60 -0.60 -12.88 3.02
N GLY A 61 -1.83 -13.15 2.60
CA GLY A 61 -2.90 -13.56 3.49
C GLY A 61 -2.60 -14.85 4.23
N LEU A 62 -2.08 -15.86 3.54
CA LEU A 62 -1.68 -17.14 4.13
C LEU A 62 -0.54 -16.94 5.16
N VAL A 63 0.48 -16.15 4.83
CA VAL A 63 1.57 -15.82 5.77
C VAL A 63 1.04 -15.14 7.03
N LEU A 64 0.11 -14.19 6.89
CA LEU A 64 -0.53 -13.51 8.02
C LEU A 64 -1.32 -14.47 8.92
N VAL A 65 -2.08 -15.39 8.34
CA VAL A 65 -2.85 -16.37 9.10
C VAL A 65 -1.91 -17.37 9.81
N VAL A 66 -0.94 -17.93 9.09
CA VAL A 66 -0.02 -18.95 9.63
C VAL A 66 0.89 -18.35 10.72
N ARG A 67 1.43 -17.15 10.48
CA ARG A 67 2.32 -16.47 11.45
C ARG A 67 1.58 -15.50 12.36
N SER A 68 0.29 -15.70 12.58
CA SER A 68 -0.57 -14.77 13.31
C SER A 68 -0.09 -14.41 14.73
N LYS A 69 0.73 -15.25 15.36
CA LYS A 69 1.26 -15.03 16.71
C LYS A 69 2.52 -14.14 16.76
N ASN A 70 3.30 -14.06 15.68
CA ASN A 70 4.69 -13.56 15.73
C ASN A 70 4.98 -12.31 14.89
N LEU A 71 4.02 -11.81 14.11
CA LEU A 71 4.30 -10.75 13.11
C LEU A 71 4.60 -9.36 13.69
N PHE A 72 4.30 -9.09 14.95
CA PHE A 72 4.59 -7.79 15.57
C PHE A 72 5.80 -7.82 16.53
N GLY A 73 6.42 -8.97 16.74
CA GLY A 73 7.53 -9.15 17.68
C GLY A 73 8.90 -9.41 17.05
N GLU A 74 8.95 -9.80 15.79
CA GLU A 74 10.22 -10.03 15.09
C GLU A 74 10.65 -8.81 14.28
N GLU A 75 11.96 -8.58 14.20
CA GLU A 75 12.61 -7.51 13.42
C GLU A 75 12.24 -7.56 11.94
N SER A 76 11.04 -7.10 11.60
CA SER A 76 10.71 -6.88 10.21
C SER A 76 11.42 -5.62 9.71
N SER A 77 11.80 -5.57 8.45
CA SER A 77 12.36 -4.36 7.83
C SER A 77 11.45 -3.13 8.02
N LEU A 78 10.15 -3.37 8.20
CA LEU A 78 9.14 -2.34 8.43
C LEU A 78 9.18 -1.73 9.84
N THR A 79 9.70 -2.45 10.84
CA THR A 79 9.74 -2.01 12.24
C THR A 79 11.13 -1.59 12.71
N LYS A 80 12.17 -1.78 11.88
CA LYS A 80 13.53 -1.32 12.19
C LYS A 80 13.53 0.15 12.62
N PRO A 81 14.17 0.50 13.75
CA PRO A 81 14.25 1.89 14.20
C PRO A 81 15.01 2.75 13.19
N GLY A 82 14.66 4.01 13.13
CA GLY A 82 15.33 5.00 12.30
C GLY A 82 14.44 5.61 11.22
N VAL A 83 14.71 6.86 10.91
CA VAL A 83 13.96 7.66 9.92
C VAL A 83 14.12 7.06 8.52
N TRP A 84 15.33 6.79 8.10
CA TRP A 84 15.64 6.23 6.78
C TRP A 84 15.06 4.83 6.59
N ALA A 85 15.15 3.98 7.62
CA ALA A 85 14.56 2.65 7.57
C ALA A 85 13.03 2.71 7.43
N GLY A 86 12.38 3.68 8.07
CA GLY A 86 10.96 3.92 7.91
C GLY A 86 10.60 4.40 6.51
N PHE A 87 11.29 5.41 6.04
CA PHE A 87 11.04 6.02 4.73
C PHE A 87 11.23 4.99 3.60
N THR A 88 12.37 4.32 3.56
CA THR A 88 12.66 3.31 2.52
C THR A 88 11.68 2.14 2.58
N ALA A 89 11.28 1.69 3.78
CA ALA A 89 10.28 0.64 3.92
C ALA A 89 8.90 1.07 3.36
N GLY A 90 8.46 2.31 3.64
CA GLY A 90 7.20 2.84 3.10
C GLY A 90 7.25 2.99 1.58
N PHE A 91 8.31 3.58 1.06
CA PHE A 91 8.53 3.79 -0.37
C PHE A 91 8.56 2.45 -1.12
N SER A 92 9.38 1.50 -0.65
CA SER A 92 9.47 0.17 -1.26
C SER A 92 8.16 -0.60 -1.19
N ALA A 93 7.40 -0.45 -0.10
CA ALA A 93 6.11 -1.13 0.03
C ALA A 93 5.09 -0.67 -1.01
N VAL A 94 5.10 0.62 -1.39
CA VAL A 94 4.23 1.13 -2.46
C VAL A 94 4.73 0.69 -3.83
N LEU A 95 6.03 0.77 -4.08
CA LEU A 95 6.60 0.35 -5.37
C LEU A 95 6.40 -1.15 -5.62
N ALA A 96 6.52 -1.97 -4.58
CA ALA A 96 6.28 -3.41 -4.67
C ALA A 96 4.78 -3.78 -4.61
N ASN A 97 3.87 -2.81 -4.50
CA ASN A 97 2.44 -3.06 -4.40
C ASN A 97 1.79 -3.15 -5.80
N PRO A 98 1.51 -4.36 -6.30
CA PRO A 98 0.93 -4.52 -7.63
C PRO A 98 -0.47 -3.90 -7.72
N LYS A 99 -1.21 -3.84 -6.60
CA LYS A 99 -2.53 -3.21 -6.57
C LYS A 99 -2.45 -1.71 -6.87
N ALA A 100 -1.47 -1.01 -6.31
CA ALA A 100 -1.29 0.42 -6.56
C ALA A 100 -0.94 0.69 -8.03
N SER A 101 0.03 -0.05 -8.58
CA SER A 101 0.43 0.09 -9.98
C SER A 101 -0.73 -0.20 -10.94
N LEU A 102 -1.45 -1.31 -10.72
CA LEU A 102 -2.61 -1.67 -11.53
C LEU A 102 -3.71 -0.61 -11.44
N PHE A 103 -4.01 -0.11 -10.24
CA PHE A 103 -5.01 0.94 -10.04
C PHE A 103 -4.70 2.16 -10.92
N TYR A 104 -3.49 2.71 -10.82
CA TYR A 104 -3.13 3.90 -11.59
C TYR A 104 -3.01 3.62 -13.09
N MET A 105 -2.48 2.48 -13.49
CA MET A 105 -2.30 2.14 -14.89
C MET A 105 -3.60 1.79 -15.62
N THR A 106 -4.59 1.24 -14.90
CA THR A 106 -5.86 0.81 -15.52
C THR A 106 -6.99 1.81 -15.33
N LEU A 107 -7.14 2.37 -14.12
CA LEU A 107 -8.27 3.25 -13.84
C LEU A 107 -8.02 4.68 -14.28
N LEU A 108 -6.79 5.20 -14.15
CA LEU A 108 -6.50 6.58 -14.50
C LEU A 108 -6.84 6.91 -15.98
N PRO A 109 -6.48 6.07 -16.97
CA PRO A 109 -6.88 6.30 -18.38
C PRO A 109 -8.39 6.26 -18.62
N ASN A 110 -9.13 5.51 -17.81
CA ASN A 110 -10.59 5.42 -17.94
C ASN A 110 -11.32 6.67 -17.43
N PHE A 111 -10.71 7.39 -16.49
CA PHE A 111 -11.30 8.61 -15.92
C PHE A 111 -10.83 9.89 -16.60
N PHE A 112 -9.64 9.88 -17.18
CA PHE A 112 -9.02 11.08 -17.75
C PHE A 112 -8.61 10.86 -19.20
N ASN A 113 -8.98 11.80 -20.06
CA ASN A 113 -8.46 11.84 -21.44
C ASN A 113 -7.08 12.53 -21.42
N PHE A 114 -6.04 11.74 -21.55
CA PHE A 114 -4.65 12.22 -21.40
C PHE A 114 -4.26 13.27 -22.44
N ASP A 115 -4.86 13.25 -23.63
CA ASP A 115 -4.59 14.24 -24.69
C ASP A 115 -5.12 15.64 -24.33
N LYS A 116 -6.02 15.74 -23.35
CA LYS A 116 -6.64 17.00 -22.90
C LYS A 116 -6.09 17.50 -21.57
N LEU A 117 -5.22 16.73 -20.90
CA LEU A 117 -4.64 17.14 -19.63
C LEU A 117 -3.60 18.24 -19.82
N ASN A 118 -3.75 19.30 -19.06
CA ASN A 118 -2.73 20.34 -18.95
C ASN A 118 -1.78 20.06 -17.77
N SER A 119 -0.71 20.83 -17.67
CA SER A 119 0.29 20.65 -16.59
C SER A 119 -0.29 20.81 -15.19
N VAL A 120 -1.30 21.66 -15.01
CA VAL A 120 -1.96 21.86 -13.71
C VAL A 120 -2.77 20.63 -13.33
N ASP A 121 -3.47 20.01 -14.28
CA ASP A 121 -4.21 18.77 -14.06
C ASP A 121 -3.28 17.65 -13.61
N ILE A 122 -2.15 17.48 -14.30
CA ILE A 122 -1.13 16.47 -13.97
C ILE A 122 -0.62 16.67 -12.54
N VAL A 123 -0.22 17.88 -12.20
CA VAL A 123 0.26 18.21 -10.84
C VAL A 123 -0.84 17.95 -9.81
N THR A 124 -2.07 18.33 -10.11
CA THR A 124 -3.20 18.12 -9.20
C THR A 124 -3.47 16.64 -8.95
N ILE A 125 -3.51 15.82 -10.01
CA ILE A 125 -3.68 14.36 -9.89
C ILE A 125 -2.57 13.76 -9.04
N CYS A 126 -1.31 14.09 -9.31
CA CYS A 126 -0.17 13.59 -8.55
C CYS A 126 -0.21 14.02 -7.08
N CYS A 127 -0.51 15.30 -6.81
CA CYS A 127 -0.61 15.81 -5.45
C CYS A 127 -1.75 15.15 -4.67
N LEU A 128 -2.94 15.02 -5.26
CA LEU A 128 -4.06 14.37 -4.60
C LEU A 128 -3.79 12.89 -4.33
N SER A 129 -3.15 12.21 -5.27
CA SER A 129 -2.77 10.79 -5.12
C SER A 129 -1.80 10.56 -3.97
N ALA A 130 -0.96 11.53 -3.62
CA ALA A 130 -0.04 11.45 -2.49
C ALA A 130 -0.66 11.98 -1.19
N ILE A 131 -1.31 13.16 -1.23
CA ILE A 131 -1.79 13.87 -0.03
C ILE A 131 -2.96 13.12 0.62
N VAL A 132 -3.93 12.64 -0.18
CA VAL A 132 -5.14 12.01 0.38
C VAL A 132 -4.79 10.71 1.14
N PRO A 133 -4.03 9.75 0.57
CA PRO A 133 -3.60 8.58 1.34
C PRO A 133 -2.66 8.94 2.49
N MET A 134 -1.80 9.94 2.32
CA MET A 134 -0.92 10.41 3.40
C MET A 134 -1.72 10.86 4.62
N LEU A 135 -2.73 11.71 4.43
CA LEU A 135 -3.60 12.16 5.52
C LEU A 135 -4.33 10.99 6.18
N GLY A 136 -4.89 10.06 5.39
CA GLY A 136 -5.51 8.85 5.91
C GLY A 136 -4.55 8.00 6.75
N ASN A 137 -3.32 7.81 6.27
CA ASN A 137 -2.28 7.07 6.98
C ASN A 137 -1.82 7.79 8.26
N LEU A 138 -1.75 9.12 8.28
CA LEU A 138 -1.43 9.89 9.49
C LEU A 138 -2.54 9.78 10.54
N ILE A 139 -3.81 9.91 10.12
CA ILE A 139 -4.96 9.73 11.00
C ILE A 139 -4.95 8.32 11.61
N LEU A 140 -4.71 7.30 10.77
CA LEU A 140 -4.58 5.92 11.22
C LEU A 140 -3.43 5.77 12.22
N ALA A 141 -2.27 6.36 11.96
CA ALA A 141 -1.12 6.31 12.85
C ALA A 141 -1.42 6.92 14.23
N ILE A 142 -2.13 8.07 14.26
CA ILE A 142 -2.56 8.71 15.51
C ILE A 142 -3.56 7.82 16.27
N ALA A 143 -4.55 7.27 15.56
CA ALA A 143 -5.56 6.41 16.17
C ALA A 143 -4.93 5.16 16.80
N VAL A 144 -4.01 4.53 16.06
CA VAL A 144 -3.28 3.33 16.54
C VAL A 144 -2.37 3.67 17.73
N ASP A 145 -1.68 4.81 17.69
CA ASP A 145 -0.82 5.24 18.80
C ASP A 145 -1.63 5.43 20.10
N LYS A 146 -2.81 6.03 20.02
CA LYS A 146 -3.74 6.17 21.16
C LYS A 146 -4.25 4.83 21.70
N MET A 147 -4.40 3.84 20.83
CA MET A 147 -4.88 2.49 21.18
C MET A 147 -3.74 1.49 21.37
N ARG A 148 -2.50 1.93 21.34
CA ARG A 148 -1.30 1.09 21.32
C ARG A 148 -1.28 0.05 22.46
N ASN A 149 -1.57 0.46 23.68
CA ASN A 149 -1.56 -0.43 24.84
C ASN A 149 -2.61 -1.55 24.72
N PHE A 150 -3.71 -1.29 24.05
CA PHE A 150 -4.75 -2.28 23.82
C PHE A 150 -4.41 -3.20 22.63
N LEU A 151 -3.87 -2.62 21.55
CA LEU A 151 -3.51 -3.34 20.32
C LEU A 151 -2.23 -4.18 20.47
N SER A 152 -1.36 -3.87 21.43
CA SER A 152 -0.14 -4.64 21.70
C SER A 152 -0.38 -5.93 22.50
N SER A 153 -1.62 -6.21 22.92
CA SER A 153 -1.91 -7.49 23.59
C SER A 153 -1.75 -8.66 22.59
N PRO A 154 -1.16 -9.80 23.01
CA PRO A 154 -0.93 -10.95 22.13
C PRO A 154 -2.21 -11.49 21.49
N LEU A 155 -3.32 -11.41 22.21
CA LEU A 155 -4.65 -11.83 21.71
C LEU A 155 -5.19 -10.88 20.62
N ALA A 156 -5.04 -9.57 20.81
CA ALA A 156 -5.47 -8.59 19.82
C ALA A 156 -4.66 -8.71 18.53
N ILE A 157 -3.33 -8.85 18.65
CA ILE A 157 -2.42 -9.06 17.52
C ILE A 157 -2.84 -10.32 16.74
N LYS A 158 -3.03 -11.44 17.41
CA LYS A 158 -3.45 -12.70 16.77
C LYS A 158 -4.76 -12.54 16.02
N LYS A 159 -5.79 -11.94 16.64
CA LYS A 159 -7.11 -11.73 16.01
C LYS A 159 -7.01 -10.81 14.79
N THR A 160 -6.28 -9.71 14.89
CA THR A 160 -6.09 -8.76 13.79
C THR A 160 -5.38 -9.43 12.60
N ASN A 161 -4.32 -10.20 12.86
CA ASN A 161 -3.59 -10.89 11.80
C ASN A 161 -4.44 -11.95 11.08
N ILE A 162 -5.22 -12.73 11.83
CA ILE A 162 -6.13 -13.72 11.24
C ILE A 162 -7.20 -13.02 10.39
N PHE A 163 -7.86 -12.00 10.92
CA PHE A 163 -8.89 -11.27 10.20
C PHE A 163 -8.35 -10.61 8.93
N SER A 164 -7.23 -9.90 9.02
CA SER A 164 -6.58 -9.27 7.88
C SER A 164 -6.09 -10.29 6.85
N GLY A 165 -5.55 -11.42 7.30
CA GLY A 165 -5.12 -12.50 6.42
C GLY A 165 -6.27 -13.11 5.62
N ILE A 166 -7.40 -13.39 6.28
CA ILE A 166 -8.61 -13.87 5.61
C ILE A 166 -9.14 -12.84 4.61
N ALA A 167 -9.18 -11.57 4.98
CA ALA A 167 -9.62 -10.50 4.08
C ALA A 167 -8.73 -10.41 2.83
N LEU A 168 -7.40 -10.52 2.97
CA LEU A 168 -6.47 -10.52 1.83
C LEU A 168 -6.69 -11.72 0.91
N ILE A 169 -6.92 -12.91 1.47
CA ILE A 169 -7.21 -14.12 0.68
C ILE A 169 -8.50 -13.93 -0.12
N LEU A 170 -9.56 -13.43 0.52
CA LEU A 170 -10.84 -13.18 -0.14
C LEU A 170 -10.69 -12.17 -1.28
N VAL A 171 -9.99 -11.06 -1.05
CA VAL A 171 -9.71 -10.07 -2.10
C VAL A 171 -8.89 -10.68 -3.24
N GLY A 172 -7.86 -11.46 -2.92
CA GLY A 172 -7.05 -12.16 -3.91
C GLY A 172 -7.87 -13.11 -4.78
N LEU A 173 -8.81 -13.85 -4.17
CA LEU A 173 -9.73 -14.72 -4.91
C LEU A 173 -10.69 -13.94 -5.80
N ILE A 174 -11.23 -12.81 -5.34
CA ILE A 174 -12.14 -11.96 -6.13
C ILE A 174 -11.43 -11.38 -7.35
N ILE A 175 -10.16 -11.00 -7.24
CA ILE A 175 -9.38 -10.42 -8.35
C ILE A 175 -9.05 -11.49 -9.42
N SER A 176 -9.00 -12.77 -9.04
CA SER A 176 -8.68 -13.86 -9.98
C SER A 176 -9.87 -14.31 -10.84
N PHE A 177 -11.09 -13.85 -10.50
CA PHE A 177 -12.31 -14.10 -11.27
C PHE A 177 -12.79 -12.82 -11.97
#